data_6f733f6163571e6f297224580b9074a6
#
_entry.id   6f733f6163571e6f297224580b9074a6
#
_cell.length_a   1.000
_cell.length_b   1.000
_cell.length_c   1.000
_cell.angle_alpha   90.00
_cell.angle_beta   90.00
_cell.angle_gamma   90.00
#
_symmetry.space_group_name_H-M   'P 1'
#
loop_
_entity.id
_entity.type
_entity.pdbx_description
1 polymer ?
#
loop_
_entity_poly.entity_id
_entity_poly.type
_entity_poly.pdbx_seq_one_letter_code
_entity_poly.pdbx_strand_id
1 'polypeptide(L)'
;TSLAMKDIRISDHANWRHVHWNALLSAYGESPFFEYYQDDIRPFYEKKYEFLFDFNMEIMEKMIELLDIRPKVSVTDRYVLSEERRMKSFLSEEGRVKSDGSEEGSVKSEEFNSPEAQAQFNTQHSTFNAQIRDFRDAIRPKKPLPDADFIPQRYYQVYEQKHGFLPNMSILDLLF
;
A
#
# COMPACT_ATOMS: atom_id res chain seq x y z
N THR A 1 -5.24 17.21 -17.55
CA THR A 1 -3.96 16.49 -17.43
C THR A 1 -3.81 16.13 -15.95
N SER A 2 -3.83 14.85 -15.60
CA SER A 2 -3.58 14.45 -14.20
C SER A 2 -2.08 14.58 -13.92
N LEU A 3 -1.72 15.27 -12.83
CA LEU A 3 -0.35 15.33 -12.34
C LEU A 3 0.10 13.94 -11.87
N ALA A 4 1.34 13.58 -12.17
CA ALA A 4 1.93 12.39 -11.58
C ALA A 4 2.14 12.62 -10.07
N MET A 5 2.04 11.56 -9.25
CA MET A 5 2.20 11.66 -7.79
C MET A 5 3.52 12.33 -7.39
N LYS A 6 4.60 12.03 -8.12
CA LYS A 6 5.94 12.60 -7.90
C LYS A 6 6.03 14.11 -8.07
N ASP A 7 5.10 14.71 -8.83
CA ASP A 7 5.10 16.15 -9.15
C ASP A 7 4.19 16.95 -8.19
N ILE A 8 3.53 16.29 -7.25
CA ILE A 8 2.66 16.93 -6.26
C ILE A 8 3.54 17.57 -5.18
N ARG A 9 3.42 18.91 -5.07
CA ARG A 9 4.15 19.69 -4.06
C ARG A 9 3.36 19.81 -2.77
N ILE A 10 4.07 19.81 -1.65
CA ILE A 10 3.50 20.08 -0.34
C ILE A 10 3.37 21.59 -0.17
N SER A 11 2.18 22.04 0.23
CA SER A 11 1.93 23.43 0.59
C SER A 11 2.27 23.64 2.07
N ASP A 12 3.02 24.68 2.37
CA ASP A 12 3.29 25.14 3.74
C ASP A 12 2.17 26.05 4.29
N HIS A 13 1.03 26.12 3.59
CA HIS A 13 -0.12 26.89 4.06
C HIS A 13 -0.67 26.29 5.36
N ALA A 14 -0.96 27.16 6.33
CA ALA A 14 -1.65 26.80 7.57
C ALA A 14 -0.89 25.91 8.58
N ASN A 15 0.43 25.95 8.67
CA ASN A 15 1.22 25.30 9.73
C ASN A 15 0.81 23.84 10.07
N TRP A 16 0.44 23.08 9.02
CA TRP A 16 -0.11 21.73 9.17
C TRP A 16 0.82 20.77 9.93
N ARG A 17 2.15 20.94 9.84
CA ARG A 17 3.11 20.09 10.54
C ARG A 17 2.93 20.16 12.05
N HIS A 18 2.83 21.37 12.57
CA HIS A 18 2.60 21.59 14.00
C HIS A 18 1.25 21.03 14.46
N VAL A 19 0.20 21.22 13.64
CA VAL A 19 -1.13 20.67 13.95
C VAL A 19 -1.12 19.16 14.00
N HIS A 20 -0.48 18.51 13.02
CA HIS A 20 -0.36 17.04 12.99
C HIS A 20 0.47 16.51 14.15
N TRP A 21 1.62 17.15 14.45
CA TRP A 21 2.45 16.74 15.58
C TRP A 21 1.69 16.84 16.90
N ASN A 22 0.99 17.92 17.14
CA ASN A 22 0.16 18.08 18.34
C ASN A 22 -0.99 17.07 18.41
N ALA A 23 -1.55 16.69 17.26
CA ALA A 23 -2.56 15.64 17.22
C ALA A 23 -1.97 14.28 17.65
N LEU A 24 -0.76 13.93 17.22
CA LEU A 24 -0.06 12.72 17.65
C LEU A 24 0.26 12.76 19.15
N LEU A 25 0.77 13.89 19.64
CA LEU A 25 1.01 14.09 21.08
C LEU A 25 -0.27 13.90 21.91
N SER A 26 -1.39 14.46 21.43
CA SER A 26 -2.67 14.35 22.14
C SER A 26 -3.27 12.94 22.10
N ALA A 27 -3.03 12.20 21.01
CA ALA A 27 -3.57 10.86 20.83
C ALA A 27 -2.73 9.79 21.53
N TYR A 28 -1.40 9.92 21.51
CA TYR A 28 -0.47 8.87 21.91
C TYR A 28 0.55 9.27 22.96
N GLY A 29 0.55 10.54 23.42
CA GLY A 29 1.54 11.02 24.40
C GLY A 29 1.53 10.27 25.74
N GLU A 30 0.42 9.62 26.09
CA GLU A 30 0.29 8.76 27.28
C GLU A 30 0.59 7.28 26.99
N SER A 31 0.90 6.93 25.72
CA SER A 31 1.28 5.57 25.38
C SER A 31 2.65 5.22 25.93
N PRO A 32 2.86 3.98 26.44
CA PRO A 32 4.15 3.55 26.99
C PRO A 32 5.30 3.64 26.01
N PHE A 33 5.02 3.49 24.70
CA PHE A 33 6.03 3.44 23.66
C PHE A 33 6.19 4.75 22.90
N PHE A 34 5.32 5.75 23.09
CA PHE A 34 5.40 7.03 22.41
C PHE A 34 6.72 7.76 22.68
N GLU A 35 7.13 7.81 23.95
CA GLU A 35 8.39 8.46 24.34
C GLU A 35 9.60 7.82 23.67
N TYR A 36 9.53 6.50 23.45
CA TYR A 36 10.60 5.74 22.78
C TYR A 36 10.72 6.06 21.29
N TYR A 37 9.59 6.19 20.58
CA TYR A 37 9.57 6.36 19.12
C TYR A 37 9.38 7.80 18.65
N GLN A 38 9.05 8.74 19.51
CA GLN A 38 8.78 10.12 19.12
C GLN A 38 9.96 10.80 18.41
N ASP A 39 11.20 10.50 18.82
CA ASP A 39 12.39 11.10 18.24
C ASP A 39 12.68 10.61 16.80
N ASP A 40 12.17 9.44 16.44
CA ASP A 40 12.24 8.91 15.07
C ASP A 40 11.18 9.55 14.15
N ILE A 41 10.02 9.92 14.69
CA ILE A 41 8.88 10.42 13.92
C ILE A 41 8.84 11.94 13.85
N ARG A 42 9.23 12.62 14.89
CA ARG A 42 9.21 14.08 14.99
C ARG A 42 9.95 14.81 13.86
N PRO A 43 11.12 14.34 13.37
CA PRO A 43 11.84 15.00 12.27
C PRO A 43 11.02 15.17 10.99
N PHE A 44 10.05 14.28 10.72
CA PHE A 44 9.15 14.40 9.56
C PHE A 44 8.24 15.63 9.63
N TYR A 45 7.97 16.13 10.82
CA TYR A 45 7.16 17.34 11.06
C TYR A 45 8.00 18.61 11.25
N GLU A 46 9.31 18.49 11.42
CA GLU A 46 10.24 19.62 11.54
C GLU A 46 10.91 19.95 10.19
N LYS A 47 11.29 18.91 9.43
CA LYS A 47 11.87 19.04 8.10
C LYS A 47 10.84 19.55 7.09
N LYS A 48 11.30 20.41 6.17
CA LYS A 48 10.48 20.82 5.03
C LYS A 48 10.72 19.87 3.85
N TYR A 49 9.62 19.39 3.30
CA TYR A 49 9.61 18.58 2.09
C TYR A 49 8.98 19.38 0.95
N GLU A 50 9.57 19.35 -0.21
CA GLU A 50 9.02 19.99 -1.40
C GLU A 50 7.96 19.12 -2.06
N PHE A 51 8.21 17.81 -2.16
CA PHE A 51 7.32 16.87 -2.84
C PHE A 51 6.66 15.90 -1.86
N LEU A 52 5.37 15.65 -2.09
CA LEU A 52 4.58 14.72 -1.29
C LEU A 52 5.08 13.28 -1.42
N PHE A 53 5.57 12.92 -2.60
CA PHE A 53 6.11 11.58 -2.85
C PHE A 53 7.32 11.30 -1.96
N ASP A 54 8.27 12.22 -1.88
CA ASP A 54 9.49 12.07 -1.08
C ASP A 54 9.15 11.95 0.41
N PHE A 55 8.24 12.80 0.90
CA PHE A 55 7.74 12.72 2.27
C PHE A 55 7.13 11.34 2.58
N ASN A 56 6.26 10.85 1.69
CA ASN A 56 5.59 9.56 1.88
C ASN A 56 6.57 8.38 1.83
N MET A 57 7.59 8.45 0.97
CA MET A 57 8.60 7.40 0.88
C MET A 57 9.49 7.36 2.13
N GLU A 58 10.01 8.51 2.57
CA GLU A 58 10.86 8.57 3.77
C GLU A 58 10.10 8.10 5.03
N ILE A 59 8.86 8.53 5.23
CA ILE A 59 8.08 8.09 6.40
C ILE A 59 7.71 6.59 6.31
N MET A 60 7.44 6.08 5.11
CA MET A 60 7.18 4.66 4.91
C MET A 60 8.42 3.81 5.23
N GLU A 61 9.60 4.22 4.76
CA GLU A 61 10.87 3.55 5.04
C GLU A 61 11.16 3.54 6.54
N LYS A 62 10.93 4.65 7.23
CA LYS A 62 11.09 4.73 8.68
C LYS A 62 10.11 3.80 9.42
N MET A 63 8.84 3.73 9.00
CA MET A 63 7.88 2.80 9.59
C MET A 63 8.27 1.33 9.36
N ILE A 64 8.77 0.99 8.18
CA ILE A 64 9.28 -0.34 7.86
C ILE A 64 10.45 -0.72 8.79
N GLU A 65 11.36 0.23 9.04
CA GLU A 65 12.49 0.07 9.97
C GLU A 65 12.01 -0.17 11.40
N LEU A 66 11.13 0.71 11.91
CA LEU A 66 10.65 0.64 13.30
C LEU A 66 9.83 -0.63 13.60
N LEU A 67 9.15 -1.17 12.59
CA LEU A 67 8.38 -2.40 12.71
C LEU A 67 9.20 -3.66 12.44
N ASP A 68 10.49 -3.52 12.10
CA ASP A 68 11.40 -4.62 11.70
C ASP A 68 10.80 -5.54 10.62
N ILE A 69 10.07 -4.96 9.66
CA ILE A 69 9.55 -5.68 8.51
C ILE A 69 10.45 -5.42 7.30
N ARG A 70 10.49 -6.36 6.34
CA ARG A 70 11.38 -6.25 5.17
C ARG A 70 10.62 -6.47 3.86
N PRO A 71 9.60 -5.65 3.55
CA PRO A 71 8.88 -5.77 2.31
C PRO A 71 9.77 -5.37 1.13
N LYS A 72 9.62 -6.05 0.01
CA LYS A 72 10.22 -5.60 -1.24
C LYS A 72 9.32 -4.52 -1.84
N VAL A 73 9.73 -3.27 -1.72
CA VAL A 73 9.01 -2.12 -2.27
C VAL A 73 9.56 -1.76 -3.65
N SER A 74 8.66 -1.49 -4.61
CA SER A 74 9.01 -0.97 -5.92
C SER A 74 8.03 0.11 -6.34
N VAL A 75 8.53 1.11 -7.06
CA VAL A 75 7.76 2.24 -7.57
C VAL A 75 7.46 2.02 -9.04
N THR A 76 6.26 2.39 -9.48
CA THR A 76 5.86 2.33 -10.89
C THR A 76 5.97 3.70 -11.54
N ASP A 77 6.45 3.77 -12.77
CA ASP A 77 6.58 5.02 -13.52
C ASP A 77 5.22 5.62 -13.93
N ARG A 78 4.20 4.78 -13.98
CA ARG A 78 2.83 5.17 -14.34
C ARG A 78 1.80 4.42 -13.51
N TYR A 79 0.58 4.95 -13.49
CA TYR A 79 -0.55 4.22 -12.90
C TYR A 79 -0.83 2.94 -13.69
N VAL A 80 -0.76 1.81 -13.04
CA VAL A 80 -1.02 0.50 -13.63
C VAL A 80 -2.47 0.10 -13.35
N LEU A 81 -3.26 -0.14 -14.39
CA LEU A 81 -4.62 -0.64 -14.27
C LEU A 81 -4.65 -2.05 -13.68
N SER A 82 -5.72 -2.38 -12.97
CA SER A 82 -5.87 -3.72 -12.34
C SER A 82 -5.81 -4.85 -13.37
N GLU A 83 -6.35 -4.62 -14.55
CA GLU A 83 -6.30 -5.56 -15.68
C GLU A 83 -4.89 -5.79 -16.22
N GLU A 84 -4.09 -4.74 -16.37
CA GLU A 84 -2.68 -4.85 -16.77
C GLU A 84 -1.83 -5.61 -15.77
N ARG A 85 -2.14 -5.49 -14.46
CA ARG A 85 -1.46 -6.25 -13.42
C ARG A 85 -1.77 -7.73 -13.52
N ARG A 86 -3.03 -8.10 -13.77
CA ARG A 86 -3.44 -9.49 -13.97
C ARG A 86 -2.71 -10.10 -15.17
N MET A 87 -2.62 -9.38 -16.28
CA MET A 87 -1.92 -9.85 -17.47
C MET A 87 -0.41 -10.00 -17.27
N LYS A 88 0.25 -9.06 -16.59
CA LYS A 88 1.68 -9.17 -16.28
C LYS A 88 2.01 -10.33 -15.35
N SER A 89 1.15 -10.62 -14.38
CA SER A 89 1.26 -11.77 -13.51
C SER A 89 1.23 -13.07 -14.32
N PHE A 90 0.26 -13.17 -15.22
CA PHE A 90 0.10 -14.33 -16.10
C PHE A 90 1.34 -14.57 -16.98
N LEU A 91 1.81 -13.54 -17.70
CA LEU A 91 2.97 -13.64 -18.57
C LEU A 91 4.28 -13.97 -17.83
N SER A 92 4.41 -13.53 -16.57
CA SER A 92 5.59 -13.87 -15.76
C SER A 92 5.60 -15.32 -15.30
N GLU A 93 4.44 -15.96 -15.16
CA GLU A 93 4.32 -17.38 -14.81
C GLU A 93 4.51 -18.29 -16.01
N GLU A 94 4.00 -17.94 -17.20
CA GLU A 94 4.28 -18.68 -18.43
C GLU A 94 5.77 -18.66 -18.80
N GLY A 95 6.46 -17.53 -18.56
CA GLY A 95 7.91 -17.42 -18.75
C GLY A 95 8.72 -18.32 -17.80
N ARG A 96 8.16 -18.69 -16.66
CA ARG A 96 8.81 -19.56 -15.66
C ARG A 96 8.65 -21.06 -15.99
N VAL A 97 7.58 -21.42 -16.68
CA VAL A 97 7.33 -22.82 -17.11
C VAL A 97 8.11 -23.18 -18.37
N LYS A 98 8.52 -22.20 -19.18
CA LYS A 98 9.21 -22.40 -20.46
C LYS A 98 10.75 -22.32 -20.42
N SER A 99 11.38 -22.39 -19.28
CA SER A 99 12.84 -22.47 -19.18
C SER A 99 13.40 -23.87 -19.44
N ASP A 100 12.56 -24.82 -19.86
CA ASP A 100 12.98 -26.13 -20.31
C ASP A 100 12.49 -26.37 -21.76
N GLY A 101 13.28 -25.90 -22.71
CA GLY A 101 13.34 -26.35 -24.13
C GLY A 101 12.26 -25.83 -25.07
N SER A 102 12.71 -25.02 -26.02
CA SER A 102 12.26 -24.82 -27.41
C SER A 102 11.15 -23.79 -27.72
N GLU A 103 11.60 -22.87 -28.59
CA GLU A 103 10.95 -22.10 -29.66
C GLU A 103 9.99 -20.95 -29.33
N GLU A 104 10.44 -19.76 -29.79
CA GLU A 104 9.72 -18.49 -29.81
C GLU A 104 8.43 -18.56 -30.64
N GLY A 105 7.31 -18.32 -29.95
CA GLY A 105 6.03 -18.00 -30.58
C GLY A 105 5.57 -16.60 -30.12
N SER A 106 5.79 -15.60 -30.93
CA SER A 106 5.29 -14.24 -30.77
C SER A 106 3.76 -14.24 -30.90
N VAL A 107 3.05 -14.10 -29.78
CA VAL A 107 1.59 -13.95 -29.76
C VAL A 107 1.25 -12.49 -30.07
N LYS A 108 0.59 -12.23 -31.19
CA LYS A 108 0.13 -10.90 -31.59
C LYS A 108 -1.00 -10.40 -30.64
N SER A 109 -0.90 -9.15 -30.25
CA SER A 109 -1.80 -8.45 -29.33
C SER A 109 -3.25 -8.25 -29.82
N GLU A 110 -3.60 -8.70 -31.04
CA GLU A 110 -4.93 -8.51 -31.64
C GLU A 110 -5.93 -9.63 -31.31
N GLU A 111 -5.46 -10.79 -30.89
CA GLU A 111 -6.32 -11.96 -30.59
C GLU A 111 -7.01 -11.89 -29.21
N PHE A 112 -6.56 -11.00 -28.34
CA PHE A 112 -7.01 -10.93 -26.94
C PHE A 112 -8.27 -10.06 -26.69
N ASN A 113 -8.76 -9.36 -27.71
CA ASN A 113 -9.89 -8.44 -27.58
C ASN A 113 -11.28 -9.04 -27.89
N SER A 114 -11.38 -10.34 -28.13
CA SER A 114 -12.70 -10.96 -28.31
C SER A 114 -13.38 -11.29 -26.97
N PRO A 115 -14.70 -11.09 -26.85
CA PRO A 115 -15.44 -11.45 -25.64
C PRO A 115 -15.32 -12.93 -25.24
N GLU A 116 -15.10 -13.80 -26.20
CA GLU A 116 -14.91 -15.24 -25.99
C GLU A 116 -13.53 -15.58 -25.42
N ALA A 117 -12.48 -14.90 -25.86
CA ALA A 117 -11.14 -15.04 -25.28
C ALA A 117 -11.09 -14.53 -23.84
N GLN A 118 -11.80 -13.44 -23.54
CA GLN A 118 -11.96 -12.91 -22.17
C GLN A 118 -12.78 -13.85 -21.28
N ALA A 119 -13.82 -14.48 -21.80
CA ALA A 119 -14.64 -15.44 -21.06
C ALA A 119 -13.87 -16.74 -20.75
N GLN A 120 -13.12 -17.26 -21.72
CA GLN A 120 -12.26 -18.45 -21.53
C GLN A 120 -11.10 -18.14 -20.57
N PHE A 121 -10.50 -16.95 -20.67
CA PHE A 121 -9.50 -16.46 -19.74
C PHE A 121 -10.04 -16.45 -18.29
N ASN A 122 -11.23 -15.89 -18.07
CA ASN A 122 -11.83 -15.81 -16.73
C ASN A 122 -12.20 -17.20 -16.16
N THR A 123 -12.52 -18.18 -17.00
CA THR A 123 -12.91 -19.53 -16.55
C THR A 123 -11.70 -20.40 -16.21
N GLN A 124 -10.60 -20.26 -16.94
CA GLN A 124 -9.38 -21.02 -16.67
C GLN A 124 -8.55 -20.47 -15.50
N HIS A 125 -8.74 -19.17 -15.14
CA HIS A 125 -7.95 -18.50 -14.12
C HIS A 125 -8.57 -18.49 -12.72
N SER A 126 -9.72 -19.09 -12.52
CA SER A 126 -10.27 -19.29 -11.17
C SER A 126 -9.42 -20.23 -10.31
N THR A 127 -8.57 -21.05 -10.90
CA THR A 127 -7.66 -21.98 -10.20
C THR A 127 -6.22 -21.49 -10.06
N PHE A 128 -5.80 -20.46 -10.82
CA PHE A 128 -4.44 -19.89 -10.76
C PHE A 128 -4.41 -18.52 -10.06
N ASN A 129 -5.18 -18.35 -9.02
CA ASN A 129 -5.27 -17.08 -8.31
C ASN A 129 -4.10 -16.89 -7.31
N ALA A 130 -2.89 -17.19 -7.74
CA ALA A 130 -1.71 -16.92 -6.97
C ALA A 130 -1.24 -15.48 -7.22
N GLN A 131 -1.57 -14.54 -6.34
CA GLN A 131 -0.59 -13.69 -5.69
C GLN A 131 -0.56 -12.20 -5.99
N ILE A 132 -1.23 -11.63 -6.95
CA ILE A 132 -1.31 -10.15 -6.99
C ILE A 132 -2.63 -9.71 -6.36
N ARG A 133 -2.55 -9.22 -5.12
CA ARG A 133 -3.70 -8.57 -4.46
C ARG A 133 -3.65 -7.06 -4.72
N ASP A 134 -4.73 -6.52 -5.24
CA ASP A 134 -4.91 -5.08 -5.40
C ASP A 134 -5.73 -4.53 -4.23
N PHE A 135 -5.06 -3.85 -3.31
CA PHE A 135 -5.69 -3.29 -2.12
C PHE A 135 -6.23 -1.86 -2.30
N ARG A 136 -6.10 -1.26 -3.50
CA ARG A 136 -6.56 0.13 -3.73
C ARG A 136 -8.03 0.33 -3.48
N ASP A 137 -8.84 -0.71 -3.69
CA ASP A 137 -10.28 -0.69 -3.46
C ASP A 137 -10.68 -1.31 -2.11
N ALA A 138 -9.86 -2.20 -1.56
CA ALA A 138 -10.09 -2.81 -0.25
C ALA A 138 -9.82 -1.82 0.90
N ILE A 139 -8.73 -1.03 0.78
CA ILE A 139 -8.32 -0.07 1.81
C ILE A 139 -8.82 1.33 1.41
N ARG A 140 -10.10 1.57 1.61
CA ARG A 140 -10.75 2.88 1.36
C ARG A 140 -11.37 3.43 2.63
N PRO A 141 -11.26 4.75 2.90
CA PRO A 141 -11.98 5.38 4.02
C PRO A 141 -13.51 5.33 3.84
N LYS A 142 -13.98 5.39 2.58
CA LYS A 142 -15.39 5.33 2.22
C LYS A 142 -15.67 4.07 1.42
N LYS A 143 -16.56 3.21 1.90
CA LYS A 143 -16.98 1.96 1.25
C LYS A 143 -15.80 1.00 0.99
N PRO A 144 -15.08 0.53 2.02
CA PRO A 144 -14.06 -0.48 1.86
C PRO A 144 -14.69 -1.75 1.28
N LEU A 145 -13.97 -2.43 0.38
CA LEU A 145 -14.38 -3.77 -0.05
C LEU A 145 -13.96 -4.78 1.03
N PRO A 146 -14.86 -5.70 1.43
CA PRO A 146 -14.50 -6.72 2.39
C PRO A 146 -13.35 -7.60 1.86
N ASP A 147 -12.34 -7.84 2.67
CA ASP A 147 -11.30 -8.82 2.42
C ASP A 147 -11.59 -10.03 3.32
N ALA A 148 -12.10 -11.12 2.72
CA ALA A 148 -12.49 -12.32 3.45
C ALA A 148 -11.31 -13.05 4.10
N ASP A 149 -10.10 -12.82 3.58
CA ASP A 149 -8.88 -13.44 4.08
C ASP A 149 -8.19 -12.63 5.19
N PHE A 150 -8.64 -11.40 5.40
CA PHE A 150 -8.08 -10.54 6.44
C PHE A 150 -8.89 -10.64 7.73
N ILE A 151 -8.30 -11.25 8.73
CA ILE A 151 -8.84 -11.32 10.10
C ILE A 151 -8.04 -10.37 10.96
N PRO A 152 -8.62 -9.22 11.42
CA PRO A 152 -7.93 -8.30 12.30
C PRO A 152 -7.50 -9.01 13.59
N GLN A 153 -6.21 -9.00 13.87
CA GLN A 153 -5.70 -9.48 15.15
C GLN A 153 -5.79 -8.37 16.19
N ARG A 154 -6.11 -8.75 17.42
CA ARG A 154 -6.17 -7.82 18.53
C ARG A 154 -4.76 -7.48 19.00
N TYR A 155 -4.49 -6.21 19.22
CA TYR A 155 -3.26 -5.66 19.76
C TYR A 155 -3.60 -4.63 20.82
N TYR A 156 -2.63 -4.20 21.62
CA TYR A 156 -2.82 -3.18 22.64
C TYR A 156 -3.17 -1.83 21.99
N GLN A 157 -4.20 -1.16 22.51
CA GLN A 157 -4.59 0.20 22.11
C GLN A 157 -4.73 1.07 23.36
N VAL A 158 -4.18 2.28 23.33
CA VAL A 158 -4.13 3.21 24.47
C VAL A 158 -5.51 3.46 25.06
N TYR A 159 -6.53 3.59 24.22
CA TYR A 159 -7.90 3.90 24.65
C TYR A 159 -8.85 2.69 24.60
N GLU A 160 -8.34 1.47 24.53
CA GLU A 160 -9.17 0.26 24.46
C GLU A 160 -10.12 0.11 25.65
N GLN A 161 -9.67 0.48 26.86
CA GLN A 161 -10.50 0.43 28.06
C GLN A 161 -11.73 1.33 27.97
N LYS A 162 -11.62 2.45 27.25
CA LYS A 162 -12.70 3.44 27.13
C LYS A 162 -13.63 3.19 25.95
N HIS A 163 -13.09 2.72 24.83
CA HIS A 163 -13.80 2.64 23.56
C HIS A 163 -13.95 1.21 23.03
N GLY A 164 -13.32 0.23 23.67
CA GLY A 164 -13.19 -1.13 23.15
C GLY A 164 -12.12 -1.17 22.05
N PHE A 165 -11.83 -2.38 21.55
CA PHE A 165 -10.88 -2.56 20.46
C PHE A 165 -11.46 -2.04 19.13
N LEU A 166 -10.73 -1.15 18.46
CA LEU A 166 -11.07 -0.58 17.16
C LEU A 166 -10.14 -1.19 16.10
N PRO A 167 -10.63 -2.05 15.20
CA PRO A 167 -9.80 -2.65 14.15
C PRO A 167 -9.43 -1.64 13.05
N ASN A 168 -8.35 -1.93 12.33
CA ASN A 168 -7.91 -1.16 11.16
C ASN A 168 -7.56 0.31 11.44
N MET A 169 -6.97 0.56 12.59
CA MET A 169 -6.41 1.86 12.94
C MET A 169 -5.11 2.14 12.15
N SER A 170 -4.55 3.32 12.34
CA SER A 170 -3.27 3.69 11.75
C SER A 170 -2.14 2.75 12.20
N ILE A 171 -1.11 2.59 11.35
CA ILE A 171 0.12 1.86 11.73
C ILE A 171 0.81 2.48 12.95
N LEU A 172 0.60 3.75 13.22
CA LEU A 172 1.09 4.43 14.42
C LEU A 172 0.40 3.93 15.70
N ASP A 173 -0.87 3.51 15.60
CA ASP A 173 -1.61 2.91 16.72
C ASP A 173 -1.05 1.53 17.11
N LEU A 174 -0.47 0.82 16.14
CA LEU A 174 0.24 -0.44 16.38
C LEU A 174 1.64 -0.21 16.97
N LEU A 175 2.29 0.90 16.59
CA LEU A 175 3.65 1.22 17.02
C LEU A 175 3.67 1.75 18.46
N PHE A 176 2.66 2.53 18.84
CA PHE A 176 2.56 3.20 20.15
C PHE A 176 1.73 2.40 21.15
#